data_2fbcddc6125fdd14945128f8f1ff4742
#
_entry.id   2fbcddc6125fdd14945128f8f1ff4742
#
_cell.length_a   1.000
_cell.length_b   1.000
_cell.length_c   1.000
_cell.angle_alpha   90.00
_cell.angle_beta   90.00
_cell.angle_gamma   90.00
#
_symmetry.space_group_name_H-M   'P 1'
#
loop_
_entity.id
_entity.type
_entity.pdbx_description
1 polymer ?
#
loop_
_entity_poly.entity_id
_entity_poly.type
_entity_poly.pdbx_seq_one_letter_code
_entity_poly.pdbx_strand_id
1 'polypeptide(L)'
;MAAQGSASGQIRFLGYGACALAGTLWGTGFYWGRLALDEMNVEHMVLYRFLFACLGMAPVMLGRRARLTAGEWRTMLLTAAFGIPIQFLLQFHGLVLTTVSHASLMVGAMPVLLAAAAAIFAGERLDRIGWLALCASTAGAAMVVLGGDRATTGRETPSLLGDLLVIASLLVALAWILLSKKLMQTHSPPVVTAYTIYSGTLMLVAWNLGSWLLKPVTHQKIEPLPLAHVSLTAWIALAISGLLCTATTTLLWNWGIHHVPTSRAGVFLNIEPALGSILGVELLGERLGPYAWLGGALILGAAITLTTRGHETEPAVILE
;
A
#
# COMPACT_ATOMS: atom_id res chain seq x y z
N MET A 1 3.79 30.30 26.55
CA MET A 1 4.71 29.77 25.50
C MET A 1 5.22 28.36 25.80
N ALA A 2 5.63 27.96 26.99
CA ALA A 2 6.12 26.58 27.28
C ALA A 2 5.06 25.47 27.09
N ALA A 3 3.79 25.70 27.44
CA ALA A 3 2.73 24.70 27.31
C ALA A 3 2.34 24.40 25.84
N GLN A 4 2.43 25.37 24.94
CA GLN A 4 2.18 25.19 23.50
C GLN A 4 3.31 24.41 22.82
N GLY A 5 4.55 24.56 23.25
CA GLY A 5 5.69 23.79 22.74
C GLY A 5 5.63 22.31 23.13
N SER A 6 5.14 22.00 24.34
CA SER A 6 4.99 20.62 24.80
C SER A 6 3.85 19.89 24.07
N ALA A 7 2.72 20.56 23.82
CA ALA A 7 1.59 19.97 23.08
C ALA A 7 1.92 19.68 21.61
N SER A 8 2.68 20.59 20.94
CA SER A 8 3.14 20.37 19.56
C SER A 8 4.13 19.20 19.46
N GLY A 9 5.04 19.06 20.43
CA GLY A 9 5.96 17.94 20.53
C GLY A 9 5.25 16.59 20.72
N GLN A 10 4.23 16.57 21.59
CA GLN A 10 3.43 15.36 21.84
C GLN A 10 2.64 14.93 20.60
N ILE A 11 2.02 15.85 19.88
CA ILE A 11 1.28 15.53 18.63
C ILE A 11 2.23 14.97 17.56
N ARG A 12 3.44 15.52 17.43
CA ARG A 12 4.45 14.99 16.50
C ARG A 12 4.90 13.58 16.90
N PHE A 13 5.14 13.32 18.17
CA PHE A 13 5.49 12.00 18.66
C PHE A 13 4.38 10.98 18.35
N LEU A 14 3.12 11.32 18.60
CA LEU A 14 1.97 10.49 18.23
C LEU A 14 1.86 10.28 16.71
N GLY A 15 2.20 11.30 15.91
CA GLY A 15 2.25 11.20 14.45
C GLY A 15 3.25 10.15 13.97
N TYR A 16 4.45 10.14 14.52
CA TYR A 16 5.46 9.10 14.24
C TYR A 16 5.01 7.72 14.71
N GLY A 17 4.42 7.62 15.91
CA GLY A 17 3.85 6.38 16.42
C GLY A 17 2.75 5.81 15.52
N ALA A 18 1.89 6.67 14.98
CA ALA A 18 0.85 6.28 14.03
C ALA A 18 1.45 5.75 12.71
N CYS A 19 2.49 6.41 12.17
CA CYS A 19 3.19 5.91 10.98
C CYS A 19 3.90 4.59 11.23
N ALA A 20 4.54 4.41 12.39
CA ALA A 20 5.20 3.16 12.76
C ALA A 20 4.20 2.00 12.87
N LEU A 21 3.07 2.22 13.55
CA LEU A 21 2.01 1.24 13.67
C LEU A 21 1.38 0.92 12.30
N ALA A 22 1.20 1.93 11.44
CA ALA A 22 0.74 1.73 10.07
C ALA A 22 1.69 0.83 9.28
N GLY A 23 3.00 1.10 9.28
CA GLY A 23 4.00 0.26 8.62
C GLY A 23 4.00 -1.19 9.14
N THR A 24 3.84 -1.37 10.46
CA THR A 24 3.73 -2.71 11.08
C THR A 24 2.49 -3.46 10.60
N LEU A 25 1.32 -2.81 10.61
CA LEU A 25 0.09 -3.44 10.16
C LEU A 25 0.11 -3.75 8.65
N TRP A 26 0.64 -2.85 7.81
CA TRP A 26 0.81 -3.13 6.38
C TRP A 26 1.73 -4.32 6.15
N GLY A 27 2.82 -4.44 6.89
CA GLY A 27 3.75 -5.56 6.79
C GLY A 27 3.11 -6.94 7.01
N THR A 28 2.00 -7.01 7.73
CA THR A 28 1.22 -8.26 7.86
C THR A 28 0.22 -8.47 6.71
N GLY A 29 -0.04 -7.44 5.90
CA GLY A 29 -1.15 -7.40 4.93
C GLY A 29 -1.03 -8.43 3.81
N PHE A 30 0.18 -8.70 3.31
CA PHE A 30 0.41 -9.74 2.30
C PHE A 30 0.19 -11.15 2.85
N TYR A 31 0.60 -11.42 4.08
CA TYR A 31 0.40 -12.70 4.73
C TYR A 31 -1.10 -13.03 4.87
N TRP A 32 -1.90 -12.10 5.42
CA TRP A 32 -3.34 -12.30 5.55
C TRP A 32 -4.02 -12.40 4.19
N GLY A 33 -3.57 -11.60 3.21
CA GLY A 33 -4.06 -11.69 1.84
C GLY A 33 -3.78 -13.05 1.22
N ARG A 34 -2.58 -13.60 1.43
CA ARG A 34 -2.20 -14.91 0.91
C ARG A 34 -3.07 -16.03 1.48
N LEU A 35 -3.33 -16.03 2.79
CA LEU A 35 -4.22 -17.02 3.40
C LEU A 35 -5.63 -17.01 2.80
N ALA A 36 -6.15 -15.84 2.47
CA ALA A 36 -7.46 -15.74 1.82
C ALA A 36 -7.42 -16.18 0.35
N LEU A 37 -6.32 -15.88 -0.37
CA LEU A 37 -6.13 -16.28 -1.76
C LEU A 37 -5.97 -17.80 -1.96
N ASP A 38 -5.62 -18.55 -0.93
CA ASP A 38 -5.57 -20.00 -0.98
C ASP A 38 -6.99 -20.61 -1.16
N GLU A 39 -8.06 -19.86 -0.87
CA GLU A 39 -9.44 -20.37 -0.90
C GLU A 39 -10.38 -19.56 -1.82
N MET A 40 -9.96 -18.43 -2.35
CA MET A 40 -10.78 -17.62 -3.26
C MET A 40 -9.94 -16.88 -4.30
N ASN A 41 -10.60 -16.43 -5.38
CA ASN A 41 -9.94 -15.64 -6.40
C ASN A 41 -9.63 -14.19 -5.93
N VAL A 42 -8.76 -13.50 -6.67
CA VAL A 42 -8.28 -12.16 -6.34
C VAL A 42 -9.42 -11.16 -6.24
N GLU A 43 -10.37 -11.19 -7.18
CA GLU A 43 -11.47 -10.22 -7.25
C GLU A 43 -12.36 -10.30 -6.01
N HIS A 44 -12.72 -11.52 -5.59
CA HIS A 44 -13.53 -11.73 -4.38
C HIS A 44 -12.74 -11.38 -3.12
N MET A 45 -11.47 -11.81 -3.04
CA MET A 45 -10.62 -11.50 -1.89
C MET A 45 -10.48 -9.99 -1.68
N VAL A 46 -10.17 -9.24 -2.74
CA VAL A 46 -10.05 -7.78 -2.67
C VAL A 46 -11.39 -7.15 -2.32
N LEU A 47 -12.50 -7.61 -2.93
CA LEU A 47 -13.83 -7.08 -2.61
C LEU A 47 -14.17 -7.28 -1.13
N TYR A 48 -14.06 -8.51 -0.59
CA TYR A 48 -14.39 -8.78 0.81
C TYR A 48 -13.47 -8.06 1.78
N ARG A 49 -12.18 -7.98 1.50
CA ARG A 49 -11.23 -7.16 2.26
C ARG A 49 -11.74 -5.72 2.40
N PHE A 50 -12.18 -5.10 1.30
CA PHE A 50 -12.66 -3.72 1.31
C PHE A 50 -14.06 -3.56 1.89
N LEU A 51 -14.91 -4.58 1.84
CA LEU A 51 -16.17 -4.58 2.60
C LEU A 51 -15.90 -4.56 4.12
N PHE A 52 -14.95 -5.34 4.61
CA PHE A 52 -14.50 -5.23 6.01
C PHE A 52 -13.87 -3.85 6.31
N ALA A 53 -13.11 -3.28 5.38
CA ALA A 53 -12.58 -1.93 5.56
C ALA A 53 -13.69 -0.86 5.65
N CYS A 54 -14.77 -0.99 4.88
CA CYS A 54 -15.96 -0.13 5.01
C CYS A 54 -16.58 -0.24 6.41
N LEU A 55 -16.69 -1.46 6.98
CA LEU A 55 -17.17 -1.63 8.35
C LEU A 55 -16.27 -0.88 9.36
N GLY A 56 -14.94 -0.96 9.19
CA GLY A 56 -14.00 -0.22 10.04
C GLY A 56 -14.13 1.30 9.93
N MET A 57 -14.49 1.81 8.74
CA MET A 57 -14.67 3.25 8.51
C MET A 57 -16.12 3.74 8.68
N ALA A 58 -17.07 2.85 9.00
CA ALA A 58 -18.48 3.21 9.18
C ALA A 58 -18.71 4.33 10.23
N PRO A 59 -18.05 4.34 11.40
CA PRO A 59 -18.23 5.44 12.35
C PRO A 59 -17.85 6.81 11.80
N VAL A 60 -16.80 6.86 10.97
CA VAL A 60 -16.34 8.11 10.33
C VAL A 60 -17.34 8.56 9.26
N MET A 61 -17.79 7.61 8.42
CA MET A 61 -18.72 7.89 7.33
C MET A 61 -20.09 8.36 7.83
N LEU A 62 -20.59 7.78 8.92
CA LEU A 62 -21.88 8.15 9.53
C LEU A 62 -21.79 9.44 10.34
N GLY A 63 -20.66 9.69 11.00
CA GLY A 63 -20.47 10.85 11.89
C GLY A 63 -19.99 12.13 11.21
N ARG A 64 -19.41 12.05 10.00
CA ARG A 64 -18.78 13.18 9.33
C ARG A 64 -19.21 13.27 7.86
N ARG A 65 -20.06 14.25 7.55
CA ARG A 65 -20.44 14.54 6.17
C ARG A 65 -19.51 15.63 5.61
N ALA A 66 -18.75 15.31 4.56
CA ALA A 66 -18.01 16.30 3.78
C ALA A 66 -18.90 16.86 2.65
N ARG A 67 -18.81 18.17 2.44
CA ARG A 67 -19.36 18.80 1.24
C ARG A 67 -18.22 18.95 0.25
N LEU A 68 -18.17 18.07 -0.74
CA LEU A 68 -17.18 18.08 -1.79
C LEU A 68 -17.71 18.89 -2.98
N THR A 69 -16.88 19.79 -3.52
CA THR A 69 -17.15 20.45 -4.81
C THR A 69 -17.03 19.43 -5.96
N ALA A 70 -17.54 19.76 -7.15
CA ALA A 70 -17.44 18.88 -8.32
C ALA A 70 -15.97 18.53 -8.68
N GLY A 71 -15.05 19.50 -8.53
CA GLY A 71 -13.62 19.27 -8.75
C GLY A 71 -13.00 18.32 -7.71
N GLU A 72 -13.35 18.47 -6.44
CA GLU A 72 -12.93 17.59 -5.35
C GLU A 72 -13.51 16.18 -5.51
N TRP A 73 -14.76 16.05 -5.95
CA TRP A 73 -15.36 14.76 -6.29
C TRP A 73 -14.57 14.04 -7.39
N ARG A 74 -14.19 14.75 -8.46
CA ARG A 74 -13.34 14.16 -9.51
C ARG A 74 -12.01 13.67 -8.92
N THR A 75 -11.34 14.47 -8.12
CA THR A 75 -10.08 14.09 -7.46
C THR A 75 -10.31 12.90 -6.52
N MET A 76 -11.38 12.89 -5.74
CA MET A 76 -11.74 11.80 -4.83
C MET A 76 -11.97 10.48 -5.57
N LEU A 77 -12.73 10.51 -6.69
CA LEU A 77 -12.98 9.31 -7.49
C LEU A 77 -11.70 8.77 -8.13
N LEU A 78 -10.79 9.65 -8.62
CA LEU A 78 -9.48 9.23 -9.12
C LEU A 78 -8.63 8.64 -7.99
N THR A 79 -8.62 9.28 -6.80
CA THR A 79 -7.93 8.77 -5.61
C THR A 79 -8.44 7.38 -5.25
N ALA A 80 -9.76 7.20 -5.25
CA ALA A 80 -10.39 5.92 -4.94
C ALA A 80 -10.07 4.85 -6.00
N ALA A 81 -10.13 5.20 -7.29
CA ALA A 81 -9.83 4.29 -8.39
C ALA A 81 -8.37 3.80 -8.36
N PHE A 82 -7.43 4.72 -8.19
CA PHE A 82 -6.01 4.37 -8.10
C PHE A 82 -5.67 3.66 -6.79
N GLY A 83 -6.20 4.12 -5.66
CA GLY A 83 -5.86 3.59 -4.33
C GLY A 83 -6.51 2.24 -4.00
N ILE A 84 -7.56 1.81 -4.73
CA ILE A 84 -8.30 0.61 -4.36
C ILE A 84 -8.40 -0.36 -5.53
N PRO A 85 -9.33 -0.23 -6.50
CA PRO A 85 -9.46 -1.30 -7.50
C PRO A 85 -8.19 -1.50 -8.32
N ILE A 86 -7.61 -0.44 -8.88
CA ILE A 86 -6.46 -0.60 -9.78
C ILE A 86 -5.24 -1.10 -9.01
N GLN A 87 -4.88 -0.46 -7.89
CA GLN A 87 -3.72 -0.84 -7.08
C GLN A 87 -3.84 -2.27 -6.56
N PHE A 88 -4.93 -2.59 -5.85
CA PHE A 88 -5.04 -3.86 -5.15
C PHE A 88 -5.28 -5.03 -6.09
N LEU A 89 -6.02 -4.86 -7.19
CA LEU A 89 -6.15 -5.91 -8.18
C LEU A 89 -4.78 -6.23 -8.82
N LEU A 90 -4.02 -5.22 -9.24
CA LEU A 90 -2.66 -5.43 -9.74
C LEU A 90 -1.77 -6.12 -8.71
N GLN A 91 -1.77 -5.63 -7.46
CA GLN A 91 -0.92 -6.15 -6.40
C GLN A 91 -1.22 -7.61 -6.07
N PHE A 92 -2.49 -7.98 -5.94
CA PHE A 92 -2.86 -9.33 -5.56
C PHE A 92 -2.87 -10.31 -6.72
N HIS A 93 -3.13 -9.88 -7.97
CA HIS A 93 -2.82 -10.69 -9.15
C HIS A 93 -1.31 -10.94 -9.27
N GLY A 94 -0.49 -9.95 -8.96
CA GLY A 94 0.95 -10.14 -8.83
C GLY A 94 1.30 -11.14 -7.72
N LEU A 95 0.70 -11.01 -6.54
CA LEU A 95 0.97 -11.90 -5.40
C LEU A 95 0.62 -13.37 -5.65
N VAL A 96 -0.40 -13.65 -6.45
CA VAL A 96 -0.72 -15.05 -6.87
C VAL A 96 0.42 -15.64 -7.71
N LEU A 97 1.11 -14.80 -8.47
CA LEU A 97 2.18 -15.21 -9.40
C LEU A 97 3.60 -15.03 -8.82
N THR A 98 3.73 -14.57 -7.57
CA THR A 98 5.01 -14.41 -6.86
C THR A 98 4.87 -14.86 -5.40
N THR A 99 5.89 -14.63 -4.58
CA THR A 99 5.85 -14.96 -3.15
C THR A 99 5.57 -13.72 -2.29
N VAL A 100 5.10 -13.95 -1.06
CA VAL A 100 4.89 -12.86 -0.08
C VAL A 100 6.18 -12.11 0.20
N SER A 101 7.30 -12.85 0.33
CA SER A 101 8.61 -12.26 0.58
C SER A 101 9.09 -11.38 -0.58
N HIS A 102 8.93 -11.83 -1.85
CA HIS A 102 9.28 -11.03 -3.01
C HIS A 102 8.41 -9.76 -3.12
N ALA A 103 7.09 -9.91 -3.03
CA ALA A 103 6.16 -8.79 -3.08
C ALA A 103 6.48 -7.76 -1.97
N SER A 104 6.75 -8.22 -0.75
CA SER A 104 7.10 -7.36 0.38
C SER A 104 8.41 -6.61 0.14
N LEU A 105 9.47 -7.29 -0.34
CA LEU A 105 10.75 -6.63 -0.65
C LEU A 105 10.59 -5.54 -1.71
N MET A 106 9.77 -5.78 -2.75
CA MET A 106 9.50 -4.78 -3.79
C MET A 106 8.83 -3.53 -3.24
N VAL A 107 7.90 -3.68 -2.27
CA VAL A 107 7.26 -2.53 -1.60
C VAL A 107 8.30 -1.64 -0.91
N GLY A 108 9.43 -2.18 -0.48
CA GLY A 108 10.57 -1.41 0.04
C GLY A 108 11.13 -0.36 -0.92
N ALA A 109 10.83 -0.43 -2.21
CA ALA A 109 11.17 0.61 -3.17
C ALA A 109 10.28 1.87 -3.06
N MET A 110 9.13 1.80 -2.37
CA MET A 110 8.15 2.88 -2.30
C MET A 110 8.73 4.23 -1.82
N PRO A 111 9.56 4.33 -0.76
CA PRO A 111 10.13 5.61 -0.34
C PRO A 111 10.98 6.27 -1.44
N VAL A 112 11.70 5.46 -2.19
CA VAL A 112 12.56 5.94 -3.29
C VAL A 112 11.71 6.38 -4.49
N LEU A 113 10.65 5.62 -4.82
CA LEU A 113 9.68 5.99 -5.85
C LEU A 113 8.95 7.29 -5.48
N LEU A 114 8.61 7.48 -4.21
CA LEU A 114 7.96 8.70 -3.73
C LEU A 114 8.89 9.90 -3.85
N ALA A 115 10.17 9.75 -3.52
CA ALA A 115 11.17 10.81 -3.67
C ALA A 115 11.41 11.17 -5.14
N ALA A 116 11.48 10.16 -6.03
CA ALA A 116 11.59 10.38 -7.46
C ALA A 116 10.36 11.12 -8.02
N ALA A 117 9.16 10.77 -7.56
CA ALA A 117 7.95 11.46 -7.99
C ALA A 117 7.89 12.90 -7.47
N ALA A 118 8.32 13.16 -6.25
CA ALA A 118 8.43 14.52 -5.71
C ALA A 118 9.39 15.37 -6.55
N ALA A 119 10.52 14.80 -6.98
CA ALA A 119 11.46 15.48 -7.86
C ALA A 119 10.86 15.80 -9.24
N ILE A 120 10.10 14.87 -9.83
CA ILE A 120 9.54 15.03 -11.19
C ILE A 120 8.31 15.95 -11.17
N PHE A 121 7.39 15.76 -10.22
CA PHE A 121 6.08 16.41 -10.24
C PHE A 121 6.00 17.65 -9.34
N ALA A 122 6.79 17.71 -8.26
CA ALA A 122 6.83 18.84 -7.33
C ALA A 122 8.04 19.76 -7.56
N GLY A 123 8.92 19.44 -8.51
CA GLY A 123 10.13 20.22 -8.80
C GLY A 123 11.18 20.16 -7.69
N GLU A 124 11.07 19.22 -6.76
CA GLU A 124 12.06 19.00 -5.73
C GLU A 124 13.37 18.50 -6.36
N ARG A 125 14.50 19.02 -5.91
CA ARG A 125 15.80 18.56 -6.46
C ARG A 125 16.31 17.41 -5.60
N LEU A 126 16.47 16.24 -6.21
CA LEU A 126 17.21 15.15 -5.60
C LEU A 126 18.69 15.52 -5.52
N ASP A 127 19.25 15.43 -4.33
CA ASP A 127 20.68 15.54 -4.11
C ASP A 127 21.42 14.27 -4.63
N ARG A 128 22.74 14.24 -4.50
CA ARG A 128 23.56 13.09 -4.94
C ARG A 128 23.17 11.81 -4.19
N ILE A 129 22.78 11.92 -2.93
CA ILE A 129 22.35 10.79 -2.08
C ILE A 129 21.04 10.24 -2.61
N GLY A 130 20.09 11.11 -2.98
CA GLY A 130 18.80 10.73 -3.56
C GLY A 130 18.96 9.97 -4.89
N TRP A 131 19.84 10.43 -5.77
CA TRP A 131 20.15 9.72 -7.04
C TRP A 131 20.81 8.36 -6.80
N LEU A 132 21.77 8.27 -5.87
CA LEU A 132 22.42 7.00 -5.52
C LEU A 132 21.41 6.04 -4.89
N ALA A 133 20.52 6.50 -4.03
CA ALA A 133 19.45 5.70 -3.44
C ALA A 133 18.48 5.18 -4.51
N LEU A 134 18.11 6.02 -5.50
CA LEU A 134 17.27 5.61 -6.63
C LEU A 134 17.94 4.51 -7.45
N CYS A 135 19.20 4.68 -7.81
CA CYS A 135 19.98 3.66 -8.55
C CYS A 135 20.12 2.36 -7.75
N ALA A 136 20.45 2.44 -6.45
CA ALA A 136 20.62 1.27 -5.59
C ALA A 136 19.29 0.51 -5.40
N SER A 137 18.18 1.23 -5.16
CA SER A 137 16.85 0.63 -5.03
C SER A 137 16.39 -0.02 -6.33
N THR A 138 16.63 0.63 -7.49
CA THR A 138 16.29 0.06 -8.80
C THR A 138 17.12 -1.19 -9.11
N ALA A 139 18.43 -1.16 -8.82
CA ALA A 139 19.29 -2.33 -8.97
C ALA A 139 18.85 -3.47 -8.02
N GLY A 140 18.49 -3.13 -6.78
CA GLY A 140 17.96 -4.09 -5.80
C GLY A 140 16.66 -4.73 -6.27
N ALA A 141 15.71 -3.95 -6.79
CA ALA A 141 14.47 -4.48 -7.35
C ALA A 141 14.73 -5.41 -8.55
N ALA A 142 15.63 -5.02 -9.44
CA ALA A 142 16.06 -5.86 -10.56
C ALA A 142 16.70 -7.19 -10.07
N MET A 143 17.50 -7.16 -9.00
CA MET A 143 18.08 -8.38 -8.41
C MET A 143 17.01 -9.30 -7.82
N VAL A 144 15.99 -8.77 -7.12
CA VAL A 144 14.86 -9.55 -6.61
C VAL A 144 14.11 -10.21 -7.75
N VAL A 145 13.78 -9.43 -8.81
CA VAL A 145 13.01 -9.92 -9.98
C VAL A 145 13.80 -10.95 -10.81
N LEU A 146 15.08 -10.69 -11.08
CA LEU A 146 15.90 -11.53 -11.95
C LEU A 146 16.54 -12.71 -11.22
N GLY A 147 16.70 -12.59 -9.90
CA GLY A 147 17.31 -13.61 -9.06
C GLY A 147 16.45 -14.85 -8.79
N GLY A 148 15.30 -14.95 -9.46
CA GLY A 148 14.24 -15.94 -9.27
C GLY A 148 14.72 -17.29 -8.80
N ASP A 149 14.48 -17.59 -7.52
CA ASP A 149 14.88 -18.86 -6.93
C ASP A 149 13.95 -19.99 -7.35
N ARG A 150 14.57 -21.00 -7.94
CA ARG A 150 13.92 -22.24 -8.38
C ARG A 150 13.60 -23.22 -7.24
N ALA A 151 13.83 -22.84 -6.01
CA ALA A 151 13.81 -23.79 -4.90
C ALA A 151 12.81 -23.40 -3.84
N THR A 152 11.54 -23.66 -4.10
CA THR A 152 10.56 -23.71 -3.02
C THR A 152 9.83 -25.02 -2.99
N THR A 153 9.74 -25.57 -1.82
CA THR A 153 8.95 -26.73 -1.49
C THR A 153 7.47 -26.46 -1.81
N GLY A 154 7.01 -26.87 -3.01
CA GLY A 154 5.60 -27.13 -3.30
C GLY A 154 4.66 -25.96 -3.54
N ARG A 155 5.09 -24.70 -3.46
CA ARG A 155 4.32 -23.51 -3.85
C ARG A 155 5.02 -22.77 -4.98
N GLU A 156 4.25 -21.99 -5.74
CA GLU A 156 4.67 -21.37 -7.00
C GLU A 156 6.02 -20.62 -6.92
N THR A 157 6.84 -20.83 -7.93
CA THR A 157 8.09 -20.05 -8.11
C THR A 157 7.73 -18.62 -8.52
N PRO A 158 8.44 -17.61 -8.01
CA PRO A 158 8.23 -16.22 -8.43
C PRO A 158 8.31 -16.08 -9.95
N SER A 159 7.33 -15.41 -10.54
CA SER A 159 7.29 -15.13 -11.97
C SER A 159 7.59 -13.66 -12.26
N LEU A 160 8.26 -13.42 -13.39
CA LEU A 160 8.53 -12.06 -13.86
C LEU A 160 7.23 -11.24 -14.00
N LEU A 161 6.16 -11.86 -14.48
CA LEU A 161 4.86 -11.19 -14.62
C LEU A 161 4.29 -10.79 -13.26
N GLY A 162 4.36 -11.70 -12.25
CA GLY A 162 3.92 -11.41 -10.89
C GLY A 162 4.66 -10.22 -10.29
N ASP A 163 5.97 -10.24 -10.40
CA ASP A 163 6.83 -9.17 -9.90
C ASP A 163 6.56 -7.83 -10.60
N LEU A 164 6.39 -7.83 -11.93
CA LEU A 164 6.03 -6.63 -12.69
C LEU A 164 4.66 -6.07 -12.31
N LEU A 165 3.66 -6.93 -12.03
CA LEU A 165 2.35 -6.49 -11.56
C LEU A 165 2.44 -5.85 -10.16
N VAL A 166 3.26 -6.39 -9.25
CA VAL A 166 3.52 -5.77 -7.95
C VAL A 166 4.17 -4.40 -8.14
N ILE A 167 5.21 -4.28 -8.96
CA ILE A 167 5.86 -2.98 -9.23
C ILE A 167 4.87 -1.99 -9.86
N ALA A 168 4.05 -2.43 -10.82
CA ALA A 168 3.01 -1.57 -11.41
C ALA A 168 2.02 -1.07 -10.35
N SER A 169 1.63 -1.93 -9.38
CA SER A 169 0.76 -1.52 -8.29
C SER A 169 1.38 -0.42 -7.41
N LEU A 170 2.70 -0.42 -7.23
CA LEU A 170 3.40 0.63 -6.48
C LEU A 170 3.36 1.97 -7.19
N LEU A 171 3.51 1.98 -8.52
CA LEU A 171 3.39 3.21 -9.33
C LEU A 171 1.96 3.79 -9.25
N VAL A 172 0.96 2.91 -9.23
CA VAL A 172 -0.45 3.31 -9.02
C VAL A 172 -0.67 3.83 -7.59
N ALA A 173 -0.10 3.18 -6.58
CA ALA A 173 -0.17 3.63 -5.20
C ALA A 173 0.45 5.01 -5.00
N LEU A 174 1.50 5.33 -5.76
CA LEU A 174 2.11 6.66 -5.75
C LEU A 174 1.11 7.75 -6.16
N ALA A 175 0.35 7.52 -7.24
CA ALA A 175 -0.71 8.44 -7.66
C ALA A 175 -1.78 8.61 -6.56
N TRP A 176 -2.19 7.52 -5.91
CA TRP A 176 -3.09 7.56 -4.75
C TRP A 176 -2.55 8.43 -3.62
N ILE A 177 -1.28 8.27 -3.23
CA ILE A 177 -0.65 9.04 -2.15
C ILE A 177 -0.68 10.53 -2.47
N LEU A 178 -0.27 10.91 -3.69
CA LEU A 178 -0.22 12.32 -4.11
C LEU A 178 -1.63 12.95 -4.18
N LEU A 179 -2.61 12.24 -4.70
CA LEU A 179 -4.00 12.71 -4.77
C LEU A 179 -4.64 12.81 -3.38
N SER A 180 -4.38 11.84 -2.49
CA SER A 180 -4.82 11.88 -1.10
C SER A 180 -4.24 13.09 -0.37
N LYS A 181 -2.94 13.37 -0.54
CA LYS A 181 -2.28 14.54 0.04
C LYS A 181 -2.92 15.85 -0.42
N LYS A 182 -3.26 15.95 -1.71
CA LYS A 182 -3.99 17.10 -2.27
C LYS A 182 -5.36 17.29 -1.61
N LEU A 183 -6.14 16.22 -1.43
CA LEU A 183 -7.46 16.28 -0.78
C LEU A 183 -7.36 16.63 0.71
N MET A 184 -6.30 16.19 1.38
CA MET A 184 -6.07 16.51 2.80
C MET A 184 -5.65 17.96 3.06
N GLN A 185 -5.44 18.78 2.03
CA GLN A 185 -5.27 20.23 2.19
C GLN A 185 -6.59 20.93 2.57
N THR A 186 -7.73 20.38 2.14
CA THR A 186 -9.07 20.97 2.36
C THR A 186 -9.96 20.11 3.26
N HIS A 187 -9.66 18.82 3.38
CA HIS A 187 -10.46 17.86 4.13
C HIS A 187 -9.64 17.11 5.17
N SER A 188 -10.25 16.74 6.29
CA SER A 188 -9.56 15.99 7.35
C SER A 188 -9.19 14.57 6.90
N PRO A 189 -8.04 14.02 7.36
CA PRO A 189 -7.58 12.68 7.01
C PRO A 189 -8.63 11.57 7.16
N PRO A 190 -9.44 11.52 8.26
CA PRO A 190 -10.48 10.49 8.40
C PRO A 190 -11.54 10.57 7.30
N VAL A 191 -11.92 11.78 6.88
CA VAL A 191 -12.90 11.99 5.80
C VAL A 191 -12.33 11.50 4.49
N VAL A 192 -11.11 11.93 4.12
CA VAL A 192 -10.45 11.48 2.88
C VAL A 192 -10.33 9.96 2.86
N THR A 193 -9.91 9.33 3.97
CA THR A 193 -9.80 7.88 4.10
C THR A 193 -11.15 7.18 3.90
N ALA A 194 -12.19 7.62 4.63
CA ALA A 194 -13.51 6.99 4.55
C ALA A 194 -14.09 7.10 3.14
N TYR A 195 -14.11 8.30 2.56
CA TYR A 195 -14.66 8.51 1.21
C TYR A 195 -13.88 7.74 0.15
N THR A 196 -12.55 7.66 0.25
CA THR A 196 -11.72 6.84 -0.64
C THR A 196 -12.10 5.36 -0.54
N ILE A 197 -12.20 4.81 0.68
CA ILE A 197 -12.54 3.40 0.90
C ILE A 197 -13.94 3.08 0.38
N TYR A 198 -14.94 3.88 0.71
CA TYR A 198 -16.31 3.63 0.26
C TYR A 198 -16.46 3.77 -1.26
N SER A 199 -15.90 4.82 -1.86
CA SER A 199 -15.96 5.02 -3.32
C SER A 199 -15.22 3.92 -4.08
N GLY A 200 -14.03 3.52 -3.61
CA GLY A 200 -13.27 2.45 -4.23
C GLY A 200 -13.92 1.07 -4.06
N THR A 201 -14.54 0.83 -2.90
CA THR A 201 -15.33 -0.41 -2.69
C THR A 201 -16.54 -0.46 -3.62
N LEU A 202 -17.23 0.67 -3.82
CA LEU A 202 -18.32 0.73 -4.78
C LEU A 202 -17.84 0.43 -6.21
N MET A 203 -16.66 0.90 -6.59
CA MET A 203 -16.05 0.55 -7.88
C MET A 203 -15.72 -0.93 -7.98
N LEU A 204 -15.22 -1.56 -6.89
CA LEU A 204 -14.99 -3.01 -6.83
C LEU A 204 -16.30 -3.81 -6.95
N VAL A 205 -17.37 -3.37 -6.29
CA VAL A 205 -18.70 -3.98 -6.44
C VAL A 205 -19.17 -3.89 -7.89
N ALA A 206 -19.06 -2.71 -8.50
CA ALA A 206 -19.44 -2.51 -9.91
C ALA A 206 -18.59 -3.38 -10.85
N TRP A 207 -17.28 -3.51 -10.61
CA TRP A 207 -16.38 -4.38 -11.36
C TRP A 207 -16.78 -5.85 -11.25
N ASN A 208 -17.00 -6.35 -10.02
CA ASN A 208 -17.41 -7.74 -9.79
C ASN A 208 -18.78 -8.04 -10.40
N LEU A 209 -19.76 -7.13 -10.24
CA LEU A 209 -21.07 -7.27 -10.83
C LEU A 209 -21.00 -7.24 -12.37
N GLY A 210 -20.24 -6.29 -12.94
CA GLY A 210 -20.03 -6.20 -14.38
C GLY A 210 -19.37 -7.45 -14.95
N SER A 211 -18.32 -7.97 -14.31
CA SER A 211 -17.66 -9.21 -14.71
C SER A 211 -18.61 -10.40 -14.61
N TRP A 212 -19.42 -10.49 -13.57
CA TRP A 212 -20.43 -11.54 -13.40
C TRP A 212 -21.49 -11.52 -14.48
N LEU A 213 -21.99 -10.33 -14.83
CA LEU A 213 -22.99 -10.15 -15.91
C LEU A 213 -22.44 -10.47 -17.30
N LEU A 214 -21.14 -10.25 -17.53
CA LEU A 214 -20.48 -10.48 -18.82
C LEU A 214 -20.01 -11.95 -19.01
N LYS A 215 -19.83 -12.72 -17.94
CA LYS A 215 -19.38 -14.12 -18.02
C LYS A 215 -20.23 -15.02 -18.95
N PRO A 216 -21.58 -14.94 -18.94
CA PRO A 216 -22.40 -15.73 -19.86
C PRO A 216 -22.13 -15.38 -21.34
N VAL A 217 -21.86 -14.11 -21.62
CA VAL A 217 -21.57 -13.62 -22.99
C VAL A 217 -20.18 -14.03 -23.45
N THR A 218 -19.21 -14.10 -22.53
CA THR A 218 -17.81 -14.49 -22.82
C THR A 218 -17.56 -16.00 -22.71
N HIS A 219 -18.59 -16.80 -22.47
CA HIS A 219 -18.48 -18.26 -22.24
C HIS A 219 -17.54 -18.67 -21.10
N GLN A 220 -17.23 -17.75 -20.18
CA GLN A 220 -16.44 -18.06 -18.99
C GLN A 220 -17.30 -18.74 -17.93
N LYS A 221 -16.70 -19.69 -17.19
CA LYS A 221 -17.38 -20.33 -16.05
C LYS A 221 -17.72 -19.29 -14.99
N ILE A 222 -18.97 -19.26 -14.57
CA ILE A 222 -19.41 -18.47 -13.42
C ILE A 222 -18.88 -19.18 -12.17
N GLU A 223 -17.87 -18.59 -11.54
CA GLU A 223 -17.48 -19.05 -10.21
C GLU A 223 -18.55 -18.61 -9.21
N PRO A 224 -19.10 -19.53 -8.40
CA PRO A 224 -20.06 -19.16 -7.38
C PRO A 224 -19.40 -18.23 -6.35
N LEU A 225 -20.20 -17.34 -5.75
CA LEU A 225 -19.72 -16.54 -4.62
C LEU A 225 -19.21 -17.51 -3.53
N PRO A 226 -17.97 -17.35 -3.02
CA PRO A 226 -17.30 -18.34 -2.18
C PRO A 226 -17.86 -18.43 -0.74
N LEU A 227 -19.12 -18.05 -0.50
CA LEU A 227 -19.72 -17.95 0.83
C LEU A 227 -19.83 -19.29 1.58
N ALA A 228 -20.03 -20.40 0.86
CA ALA A 228 -20.32 -21.69 1.49
C ALA A 228 -19.10 -22.60 1.69
N HIS A 229 -17.97 -22.33 1.05
CA HIS A 229 -16.81 -23.22 1.00
C HIS A 229 -15.54 -22.62 1.60
N VAL A 230 -15.60 -21.37 2.04
CA VAL A 230 -14.45 -20.65 2.60
C VAL A 230 -14.35 -20.93 4.10
N SER A 231 -13.16 -21.31 4.55
CA SER A 231 -12.89 -21.62 5.96
C SER A 231 -13.03 -20.38 6.86
N LEU A 232 -13.27 -20.62 8.16
CA LEU A 232 -13.26 -19.57 9.16
C LEU A 232 -11.90 -18.83 9.20
N THR A 233 -10.80 -19.55 8.94
CA THR A 233 -9.45 -18.96 8.89
C THR A 233 -9.34 -17.91 7.80
N ALA A 234 -9.83 -18.18 6.59
CA ALA A 234 -9.82 -17.22 5.50
C ALA A 234 -10.72 -16.01 5.79
N TRP A 235 -11.90 -16.21 6.42
CA TRP A 235 -12.74 -15.09 6.86
C TRP A 235 -12.09 -14.23 7.94
N ILE A 236 -11.40 -14.83 8.91
CA ILE A 236 -10.62 -14.11 9.92
C ILE A 236 -9.49 -13.33 9.24
N ALA A 237 -8.78 -13.95 8.30
CA ALA A 237 -7.72 -13.30 7.54
C ALA A 237 -8.24 -12.09 6.75
N LEU A 238 -9.40 -12.20 6.10
CA LEU A 238 -10.07 -11.09 5.43
C LEU A 238 -10.49 -9.97 6.39
N ALA A 239 -11.06 -10.33 7.55
CA ALA A 239 -11.45 -9.35 8.56
C ALA A 239 -10.24 -8.57 9.09
N ILE A 240 -9.16 -9.26 9.45
CA ILE A 240 -7.90 -8.63 9.88
C ILE A 240 -7.33 -7.76 8.75
N SER A 241 -7.27 -8.30 7.55
CA SER A 241 -6.76 -7.59 6.37
C SER A 241 -7.56 -6.32 6.06
N GLY A 242 -8.88 -6.38 6.16
CA GLY A 242 -9.77 -5.24 5.90
C GLY A 242 -9.79 -4.22 7.05
N LEU A 243 -10.04 -4.68 8.27
CA LEU A 243 -10.19 -3.80 9.43
C LEU A 243 -8.85 -3.20 9.88
N LEU A 244 -7.82 -4.04 10.04
CA LEU A 244 -6.54 -3.60 10.58
C LEU A 244 -5.60 -3.14 9.47
N CYS A 245 -5.29 -4.01 8.48
CA CYS A 245 -4.28 -3.70 7.46
C CYS A 245 -4.80 -2.77 6.35
N THR A 246 -6.08 -2.40 6.32
CA THR A 246 -6.62 -1.44 5.35
C THR A 246 -7.24 -0.23 6.06
N ALA A 247 -8.37 -0.35 6.75
CA ALA A 247 -9.07 0.78 7.34
C ALA A 247 -8.22 1.49 8.40
N THR A 248 -7.80 0.76 9.44
CA THR A 248 -7.02 1.32 10.55
C THR A 248 -5.66 1.84 10.06
N THR A 249 -4.99 1.08 9.23
CA THR A 249 -3.65 1.46 8.72
C THR A 249 -3.72 2.71 7.86
N THR A 250 -4.65 2.79 6.91
CA THR A 250 -4.79 3.96 6.04
C THR A 250 -5.17 5.21 6.86
N LEU A 251 -6.01 5.04 7.89
CA LEU A 251 -6.36 6.13 8.80
C LEU A 251 -5.14 6.60 9.59
N LEU A 252 -4.39 5.67 10.19
CA LEU A 252 -3.18 5.98 10.96
C LEU A 252 -2.12 6.65 10.10
N TRP A 253 -1.89 6.13 8.88
CA TRP A 253 -0.95 6.70 7.93
C TRP A 253 -1.35 8.13 7.54
N ASN A 254 -2.58 8.32 7.07
CA ASN A 254 -3.06 9.64 6.67
C ASN A 254 -3.04 10.64 7.84
N TRP A 255 -3.43 10.19 9.03
CA TRP A 255 -3.34 11.02 10.23
C TRP A 255 -1.89 11.34 10.58
N GLY A 256 -1.00 10.37 10.51
CA GLY A 256 0.43 10.54 10.78
C GLY A 256 1.07 11.56 9.84
N ILE A 257 0.97 11.37 8.52
CA ILE A 257 1.57 12.28 7.53
C ILE A 257 0.93 13.68 7.48
N HIS A 258 -0.22 13.86 8.13
CA HIS A 258 -0.81 15.18 8.34
C HIS A 258 -0.11 15.95 9.46
N HIS A 259 0.49 15.27 10.45
CA HIS A 259 1.10 15.88 11.63
C HIS A 259 2.64 15.85 11.62
N VAL A 260 3.26 15.05 10.75
CA VAL A 260 4.72 14.96 10.63
C VAL A 260 5.15 15.12 9.17
N PRO A 261 6.39 15.57 8.91
CA PRO A 261 6.93 15.64 7.55
C PRO A 261 6.89 14.28 6.87
N THR A 262 6.36 14.23 5.64
CA THR A 262 6.17 13.00 4.87
C THR A 262 7.50 12.29 4.60
N SER A 263 8.57 13.04 4.37
CA SER A 263 9.94 12.54 4.22
C SER A 263 10.40 11.71 5.43
N ARG A 264 10.15 12.20 6.65
CA ARG A 264 10.48 11.48 7.87
C ARG A 264 9.53 10.31 8.16
N ALA A 265 8.25 10.45 7.80
CA ALA A 265 7.29 9.36 7.88
C ALA A 265 7.68 8.17 6.98
N GLY A 266 8.31 8.44 5.84
CA GLY A 266 8.79 7.42 4.90
C GLY A 266 9.71 6.36 5.50
N VAL A 267 10.46 6.68 6.58
CA VAL A 267 11.29 5.68 7.30
C VAL A 267 10.44 4.50 7.77
N PHE A 268 9.23 4.75 8.23
CA PHE A 268 8.35 3.71 8.79
C PHE A 268 7.74 2.80 7.72
N LEU A 269 7.73 3.21 6.43
CA LEU A 269 7.36 2.32 5.32
C LEU A 269 8.34 1.15 5.16
N ASN A 270 9.59 1.29 5.67
CA ASN A 270 10.57 0.21 5.62
C ASN A 270 10.26 -0.94 6.59
N ILE A 271 9.35 -0.75 7.54
CA ILE A 271 8.89 -1.82 8.43
C ILE A 271 8.09 -2.86 7.63
N GLU A 272 7.29 -2.41 6.66
CA GLU A 272 6.44 -3.28 5.84
C GLU A 272 7.25 -4.36 5.11
N PRO A 273 8.26 -4.05 4.29
CA PRO A 273 9.02 -5.07 3.58
C PRO A 273 9.83 -5.99 4.51
N ALA A 274 10.34 -5.47 5.61
CA ALA A 274 11.07 -6.28 6.58
C ALA A 274 10.15 -7.30 7.25
N LEU A 275 9.02 -6.85 7.79
CA LEU A 275 8.06 -7.72 8.47
C LEU A 275 7.39 -8.70 7.50
N GLY A 276 6.97 -8.23 6.32
CA GLY A 276 6.34 -9.09 5.31
C GLY A 276 7.26 -10.20 4.83
N SER A 277 8.55 -9.91 4.62
CA SER A 277 9.54 -10.93 4.24
C SER A 277 9.77 -11.95 5.36
N ILE A 278 9.85 -11.51 6.62
CA ILE A 278 9.96 -12.40 7.77
C ILE A 278 8.74 -13.34 7.84
N LEU A 279 7.53 -12.80 7.72
CA LEU A 279 6.30 -13.60 7.75
C LEU A 279 6.22 -14.60 6.58
N GLY A 280 6.66 -14.22 5.39
CA GLY A 280 6.75 -15.13 4.24
C GLY A 280 7.69 -16.30 4.51
N VAL A 281 8.88 -16.02 5.01
CA VAL A 281 9.87 -17.07 5.32
C VAL A 281 9.43 -17.93 6.49
N GLU A 282 9.06 -17.34 7.63
CA GLU A 282 8.82 -18.07 8.89
C GLU A 282 7.46 -18.79 8.92
N LEU A 283 6.41 -18.16 8.40
CA LEU A 283 5.06 -18.69 8.51
C LEU A 283 4.57 -19.42 7.24
N LEU A 284 5.05 -19.01 6.06
CA LEU A 284 4.67 -19.65 4.80
C LEU A 284 5.74 -20.62 4.28
N GLY A 285 6.91 -20.70 4.94
CA GLY A 285 8.00 -21.57 4.53
C GLY A 285 8.65 -21.17 3.20
N GLU A 286 8.54 -19.88 2.81
CA GLU A 286 9.18 -19.37 1.60
C GLU A 286 10.70 -19.36 1.76
N ARG A 287 11.43 -19.54 0.66
CA ARG A 287 12.90 -19.47 0.65
C ARG A 287 13.33 -18.32 -0.24
N LEU A 288 14.07 -17.40 0.33
CA LEU A 288 14.70 -16.31 -0.39
C LEU A 288 16.12 -16.73 -0.79
N GLY A 289 16.43 -16.62 -2.06
CA GLY A 289 17.76 -16.85 -2.53
C GLY A 289 18.72 -15.70 -2.29
N PRO A 290 20.02 -15.92 -2.58
CA PRO A 290 21.06 -14.93 -2.30
C PRO A 290 20.81 -13.60 -3.04
N TYR A 291 20.30 -13.64 -4.26
CA TYR A 291 19.98 -12.43 -5.02
C TYR A 291 18.80 -11.66 -4.44
N ALA A 292 17.76 -12.36 -3.95
CA ALA A 292 16.63 -11.73 -3.28
C ALA A 292 17.04 -11.07 -1.96
N TRP A 293 17.88 -11.73 -1.17
CA TRP A 293 18.46 -11.16 0.06
C TRP A 293 19.32 -9.92 -0.23
N LEU A 294 20.21 -10.00 -1.21
CA LEU A 294 21.08 -8.87 -1.57
C LEU A 294 20.28 -7.72 -2.16
N GLY A 295 19.33 -8.02 -3.05
CA GLY A 295 18.42 -7.03 -3.63
C GLY A 295 17.56 -6.36 -2.57
N GLY A 296 16.97 -7.11 -1.65
CA GLY A 296 16.22 -6.61 -0.52
C GLY A 296 17.06 -5.71 0.41
N ALA A 297 18.30 -6.11 0.72
CA ALA A 297 19.22 -5.28 1.48
C ALA A 297 19.57 -3.96 0.79
N LEU A 298 19.76 -3.96 -0.54
CA LEU A 298 19.96 -2.75 -1.33
C LEU A 298 18.75 -1.83 -1.31
N ILE A 299 17.54 -2.37 -1.50
CA ILE A 299 16.29 -1.61 -1.45
C ILE A 299 16.12 -0.95 -0.08
N LEU A 300 16.20 -1.73 1.00
CA LEU A 300 16.04 -1.22 2.36
C LEU A 300 17.14 -0.24 2.74
N GLY A 301 18.40 -0.53 2.39
CA GLY A 301 19.53 0.37 2.64
C GLY A 301 19.37 1.70 1.91
N ALA A 302 18.92 1.68 0.65
CA ALA A 302 18.63 2.89 -0.13
C ALA A 302 17.49 3.70 0.49
N ALA A 303 16.39 3.04 0.86
CA ALA A 303 15.23 3.68 1.47
C ALA A 303 15.56 4.31 2.83
N ILE A 304 16.26 3.61 3.70
CA ILE A 304 16.73 4.13 5.01
C ILE A 304 17.69 5.31 4.80
N THR A 305 18.65 5.19 3.89
CA THR A 305 19.63 6.27 3.62
C THR A 305 18.92 7.51 3.12
N LEU A 306 17.98 7.37 2.17
CA LEU A 306 17.22 8.49 1.63
C LEU A 306 16.39 9.20 2.73
N THR A 307 15.71 8.43 3.57
CA THR A 307 14.82 8.98 4.59
C THR A 307 15.55 9.56 5.81
N THR A 308 16.80 9.12 6.08
CA THR A 308 17.59 9.61 7.22
C THR A 308 18.57 10.73 6.86
N ARG A 309 19.08 10.74 5.62
CA ARG A 309 20.12 11.70 5.18
C ARG A 309 19.68 12.63 4.06
N GLY A 310 18.51 12.39 3.43
CA GLY A 310 17.96 13.28 2.42
C GLY A 310 17.73 14.68 3.02
N HIS A 311 18.36 15.70 2.45
CA HIS A 311 18.08 17.08 2.79
C HIS A 311 16.76 17.49 2.16
N GLU A 312 15.82 17.95 2.98
CA GLU A 312 14.67 18.70 2.48
C GLU A 312 15.17 20.07 2.01
N THR A 313 15.15 20.31 0.72
CA THR A 313 14.99 21.69 0.26
C THR A 313 13.54 22.04 0.56
N GLU A 314 13.32 22.90 1.58
CA GLU A 314 12.02 23.53 1.80
C GLU A 314 11.52 24.06 0.44
N PRO A 315 10.24 23.79 0.08
CA PRO A 315 9.68 24.43 -1.10
C PRO A 315 9.81 25.94 -0.88
N ALA A 316 10.41 26.62 -1.85
CA ALA A 316 10.50 28.07 -1.82
C ALA A 316 9.09 28.61 -1.61
N VAL A 317 8.86 29.25 -0.47
CA VAL A 317 7.63 30.00 -0.20
C VAL A 317 7.60 31.10 -1.26
N ILE A 318 6.84 30.89 -2.32
CA ILE A 318 6.49 31.97 -3.23
C ILE A 318 5.54 32.85 -2.44
N LEU A 319 6.10 33.90 -1.85
CA LEU A 319 5.35 35.03 -1.35
C LEU A 319 4.80 35.76 -2.60
N GLU A 320 3.53 35.55 -2.92
CA GLU A 320 2.69 36.45 -3.69
C GLU A 320 1.53 36.90 -2.83
#